data_03cf9684b27c96b6e6fa0ec5803450f6
#
_entry.id   03cf9684b27c96b6e6fa0ec5803450f6
#
_cell.length_a   1.000
_cell.length_b   1.000
_cell.length_c   1.000
_cell.angle_alpha   90.00
_cell.angle_beta   90.00
_cell.angle_gamma   90.00
#
_symmetry.space_group_name_H-M   'P 1'
#
loop_
_entity.id
_entity.type
_entity.pdbx_description
1 polymer ?
#
loop_
_entity_poly.entity_id
_entity_poly.type
_entity_poly.pdbx_seq_one_letter_code
_entity_poly.pdbx_strand_id
1 'polypeptide(L)'
;MESYLLHDANASSNFKIMMMIQKEGMKGYGIYWMILEFLRVQNGYKADVRILPVLAQKMRVTVTTLKRIIYDYALFEVNGTSFSSPGLTLRMKPWDAQQDAKRESGRRGGLANQQKIRDAKASNALATNKENKENETIPSISPQGDTRKNEEILLVPPEYALNKNTHNYEGLMEELQRQKVTVIK
;
A
#
# COMPACT_ATOMS: atom_id res chain seq x y z
N MET A 1 3.86 0.75 0.97
CA MET A 1 2.73 1.18 0.11
C MET A 1 2.86 2.67 -0.08
N GLU A 2 3.04 3.13 -1.31
CA GLU A 2 3.17 4.56 -1.59
C GLU A 2 1.87 5.29 -1.26
N SER A 3 2.00 6.38 -0.53
CA SER A 3 0.87 7.18 -0.06
C SER A 3 0.77 8.43 -0.92
N TYR A 4 -0.23 8.49 -1.80
CA TYR A 4 -0.48 9.67 -2.63
C TYR A 4 -1.38 10.67 -1.93
N LEU A 5 -1.10 11.96 -2.13
CA LEU A 5 -1.97 13.07 -1.77
C LEU A 5 -2.42 13.76 -3.06
N LEU A 6 -3.74 13.74 -3.33
CA LEU A 6 -4.32 14.45 -4.48
C LEU A 6 -4.29 15.96 -4.22
N HIS A 7 -3.66 16.70 -5.13
CA HIS A 7 -3.59 18.15 -5.10
C HIS A 7 -4.50 18.73 -6.19
N ASP A 8 -5.47 19.55 -5.79
CA ASP A 8 -6.33 20.23 -6.75
C ASP A 8 -5.54 21.32 -7.48
N ALA A 9 -5.59 21.33 -8.81
CA ALA A 9 -4.84 22.30 -9.64
C ALA A 9 -5.18 23.77 -9.31
N ASN A 10 -6.39 24.02 -8.79
CA ASN A 10 -6.87 25.34 -8.40
C ASN A 10 -7.03 25.52 -6.88
N ALA A 11 -6.31 24.74 -6.08
CA ALA A 11 -6.41 24.79 -4.61
C ALA A 11 -6.21 26.21 -4.06
N SER A 12 -5.25 26.96 -4.62
CA SER A 12 -4.96 28.35 -4.21
C SER A 12 -6.13 29.32 -4.46
N SER A 13 -7.06 28.98 -5.35
CA SER A 13 -8.25 29.79 -5.65
C SER A 13 -9.42 29.55 -4.67
N ASN A 14 -9.27 28.60 -3.75
CA ASN A 14 -10.26 28.40 -2.70
C ASN A 14 -10.26 29.61 -1.74
N PHE A 15 -11.45 30.19 -1.48
CA PHE A 15 -11.59 31.40 -0.66
C PHE A 15 -10.89 31.30 0.72
N LYS A 16 -11.04 30.16 1.41
CA LYS A 16 -10.41 29.94 2.72
C LYS A 16 -8.89 29.94 2.62
N ILE A 17 -8.36 29.32 1.57
CA ILE A 17 -6.92 29.26 1.29
C ILE A 17 -6.42 30.65 0.89
N MET A 18 -7.16 31.40 0.05
CA MET A 18 -6.81 32.78 -0.31
C MET A 18 -6.72 33.69 0.92
N MET A 19 -7.68 33.60 1.85
CA MET A 19 -7.66 34.36 3.13
C MET A 19 -6.45 33.99 3.97
N MET A 20 -6.09 32.72 4.02
CA MET A 20 -4.89 32.27 4.73
C MET A 20 -3.60 32.79 4.04
N ILE A 21 -3.51 32.72 2.72
CA ILE A 21 -2.36 33.24 1.96
C ILE A 21 -2.22 34.75 2.18
N GLN A 22 -3.32 35.51 2.21
CA GLN A 22 -3.30 36.94 2.44
C GLN A 22 -2.70 37.30 3.82
N LYS A 23 -2.98 36.50 4.86
CA LYS A 23 -2.50 36.78 6.22
C LYS A 23 -1.15 36.16 6.56
N GLU A 24 -0.92 34.94 6.13
CA GLU A 24 0.27 34.14 6.48
C GLU A 24 1.29 34.05 5.33
N GLY A 25 0.95 34.61 4.17
CA GLY A 25 1.79 34.55 2.96
C GLY A 25 1.87 33.14 2.39
N MET A 26 2.78 32.96 1.42
CA MET A 26 3.05 31.65 0.80
C MET A 26 3.58 30.62 1.80
N LYS A 27 4.17 31.07 2.90
CA LYS A 27 4.57 30.20 4.01
C LYS A 27 3.37 29.48 4.61
N GLY A 28 2.25 30.20 4.81
CA GLY A 28 0.99 29.61 5.29
C GLY A 28 0.49 28.52 4.36
N TYR A 29 0.56 28.74 3.05
CA TYR A 29 0.18 27.75 2.04
C TYR A 29 1.05 26.49 2.11
N GLY A 30 2.36 26.66 2.22
CA GLY A 30 3.28 25.54 2.42
C GLY A 30 2.99 24.73 3.69
N ILE A 31 2.75 25.42 4.83
CA ILE A 31 2.42 24.77 6.09
C ILE A 31 1.09 23.99 5.98
N TYR A 32 0.07 24.56 5.33
CA TYR A 32 -1.21 23.89 5.09
C TYR A 32 -1.01 22.55 4.39
N TRP A 33 -0.24 22.51 3.31
CA TRP A 33 0.04 21.27 2.57
C TRP A 33 0.86 20.28 3.39
N MET A 34 1.86 20.72 4.14
CA MET A 34 2.63 19.85 5.03
C MET A 34 1.76 19.21 6.14
N ILE A 35 0.74 19.95 6.63
CA ILE A 35 -0.23 19.38 7.57
C ILE A 35 -1.10 18.33 6.87
N LEU A 36 -1.54 18.56 5.62
CA LEU A 36 -2.32 17.58 4.87
C LEU A 36 -1.52 16.31 4.58
N GLU A 37 -0.25 16.44 4.19
CA GLU A 37 0.66 15.30 4.02
C GLU A 37 0.81 14.50 5.32
N PHE A 38 0.99 15.19 6.43
CA PHE A 38 1.04 14.55 7.75
C PHE A 38 -0.25 13.81 8.07
N LEU A 39 -1.42 14.43 7.89
CA LEU A 39 -2.72 13.80 8.15
C LEU A 39 -2.98 12.63 7.21
N ARG A 40 -2.51 12.69 5.97
CA ARG A 40 -2.71 11.63 4.97
C ARG A 40 -2.23 10.26 5.42
N VAL A 41 -1.16 10.21 6.20
CA VAL A 41 -0.57 8.96 6.70
C VAL A 41 -1.14 8.54 8.07
N GLN A 42 -1.97 9.39 8.70
CA GLN A 42 -2.61 9.06 9.96
C GLN A 42 -3.89 8.23 9.74
N ASN A 43 -4.21 7.38 10.71
CA ASN A 43 -5.44 6.59 10.66
C ASN A 43 -6.68 7.51 10.68
N GLY A 44 -7.54 7.33 9.70
CA GLY A 44 -8.76 8.14 9.53
C GLY A 44 -8.50 9.63 9.25
N TYR A 45 -7.27 9.99 8.81
CA TYR A 45 -6.87 11.36 8.49
C TYR A 45 -7.03 12.35 9.65
N LYS A 46 -6.81 11.86 10.88
CA LYS A 46 -6.95 12.62 12.13
C LYS A 46 -5.67 12.57 12.93
N ALA A 47 -5.38 13.63 13.68
CA ALA A 47 -4.26 13.68 14.61
C ALA A 47 -4.64 14.40 15.90
N ASP A 48 -3.95 14.07 17.00
CA ASP A 48 -4.12 14.75 18.28
C ASP A 48 -3.45 16.13 18.24
N VAL A 49 -4.08 17.15 18.79
CA VAL A 49 -3.53 18.51 18.88
C VAL A 49 -2.23 18.58 19.68
N ARG A 50 -1.97 17.60 20.54
CA ARG A 50 -0.71 17.50 21.30
C ARG A 50 0.52 17.31 20.40
N ILE A 51 0.33 16.91 19.14
CA ILE A 51 1.44 16.78 18.17
C ILE A 51 1.94 18.14 17.64
N LEU A 52 1.18 19.23 17.82
CA LEU A 52 1.51 20.53 17.24
C LEU A 52 2.90 21.06 17.59
N PRO A 53 3.44 20.91 18.81
CA PRO A 53 4.82 21.32 19.09
C PRO A 53 5.85 20.56 18.22
N VAL A 54 5.67 19.27 18.01
CA VAL A 54 6.56 18.44 17.17
C VAL A 54 6.46 18.84 15.71
N LEU A 55 5.25 19.08 15.20
CA LEU A 55 5.04 19.56 13.83
C LEU A 55 5.64 20.96 13.64
N ALA A 56 5.48 21.86 14.62
CA ALA A 56 6.05 23.19 14.57
C ALA A 56 7.59 23.14 14.45
N GLN A 57 8.24 22.29 15.22
CA GLN A 57 9.68 22.07 15.14
C GLN A 57 10.08 21.51 13.76
N LYS A 58 9.39 20.49 13.27
CA LYS A 58 9.63 19.88 11.93
C LYS A 58 9.51 20.93 10.82
N MET A 59 8.48 21.78 10.88
CA MET A 59 8.20 22.79 9.86
C MET A 59 8.98 24.09 10.06
N ARG A 60 9.79 24.20 11.14
CA ARG A 60 10.54 25.40 11.53
C ARG A 60 9.64 26.64 11.67
N VAL A 61 8.53 26.47 12.37
CA VAL A 61 7.55 27.54 12.66
C VAL A 61 7.16 27.51 14.13
N THR A 62 6.47 28.56 14.59
CA THR A 62 5.96 28.61 15.95
C THR A 62 4.67 27.78 16.08
N VAL A 63 4.42 27.24 17.28
CA VAL A 63 3.15 26.56 17.59
C VAL A 63 1.96 27.49 17.38
N THR A 64 2.13 28.79 17.68
CA THR A 64 1.10 29.82 17.47
C THR A 64 0.72 29.92 15.98
N THR A 65 1.68 29.90 15.07
CA THR A 65 1.39 29.90 13.62
C THR A 65 0.62 28.67 13.19
N LEU A 66 0.99 27.46 13.67
CA LEU A 66 0.22 26.26 13.39
C LEU A 66 -1.20 26.32 13.93
N LYS A 67 -1.36 26.79 15.17
CA LYS A 67 -2.69 26.98 15.76
C LYS A 67 -3.54 27.90 14.90
N ARG A 68 -3.03 29.08 14.47
CA ARG A 68 -3.80 29.96 13.59
C ARG A 68 -4.24 29.26 12.31
N ILE A 69 -3.36 28.53 11.64
CA ILE A 69 -3.71 27.82 10.40
C ILE A 69 -4.80 26.77 10.64
N ILE A 70 -4.77 26.10 11.78
CA ILE A 70 -5.75 25.05 12.11
C ILE A 70 -7.08 25.62 12.54
N TYR A 71 -7.08 26.71 13.34
CA TYR A 71 -8.30 27.21 13.99
C TYR A 71 -8.98 28.37 13.25
N ASP A 72 -8.21 29.27 12.59
CA ASP A 72 -8.75 30.57 12.19
C ASP A 72 -9.32 30.60 10.76
N TYR A 73 -8.96 29.62 9.90
CA TYR A 73 -9.32 29.65 8.47
C TYR A 73 -10.40 28.63 8.08
N ALA A 74 -10.95 27.88 9.02
CA ALA A 74 -11.95 26.83 8.79
C ALA A 74 -11.53 25.81 7.69
N LEU A 75 -10.21 25.56 7.55
CA LEU A 75 -9.62 24.57 6.69
C LEU A 75 -9.53 23.20 7.37
N PHE A 76 -9.56 23.22 8.69
CA PHE A 76 -9.53 22.05 9.56
C PHE A 76 -10.71 22.07 10.51
N GLU A 77 -11.13 20.90 10.95
CA GLU A 77 -12.10 20.70 12.02
C GLU A 77 -11.39 20.16 13.26
N VAL A 78 -11.69 20.73 14.40
CA VAL A 78 -11.15 20.31 15.70
C VAL A 78 -12.28 19.74 16.53
N ASN A 79 -12.18 18.47 16.89
CA ASN A 79 -13.15 17.76 17.71
C ASN A 79 -12.45 17.25 18.99
N GLY A 80 -12.70 17.96 20.11
CA GLY A 80 -12.03 17.67 21.39
C GLY A 80 -10.51 17.84 21.26
N THR A 81 -9.77 16.76 21.40
CA THR A 81 -8.30 16.75 21.32
C THR A 81 -7.76 16.40 19.92
N SER A 82 -8.61 16.17 18.94
CA SER A 82 -8.17 15.77 17.60
C SER A 82 -8.55 16.80 16.54
N PHE A 83 -7.73 16.90 15.51
CA PHE A 83 -8.01 17.73 14.34
C PHE A 83 -7.93 16.90 13.04
N SER A 84 -8.69 17.29 12.04
CA SER A 84 -8.79 16.67 10.72
C SER A 84 -9.06 17.71 9.65
N SER A 85 -8.87 17.34 8.38
CA SER A 85 -9.24 18.21 7.25
C SER A 85 -10.39 17.58 6.46
N PRO A 86 -11.59 18.23 6.45
CA PRO A 86 -12.71 17.74 5.63
C PRO A 86 -12.38 17.67 4.15
N GLY A 87 -11.61 18.65 3.65
CA GLY A 87 -11.15 18.66 2.26
C GLY A 87 -10.24 17.49 1.92
N LEU A 88 -9.37 17.07 2.84
CA LEU A 88 -8.56 15.88 2.67
C LEU A 88 -9.43 14.63 2.65
N THR A 89 -10.30 14.45 3.63
CA THR A 89 -11.21 13.31 3.72
C THR A 89 -12.05 13.16 2.45
N LEU A 90 -12.61 14.26 1.95
CA LEU A 90 -13.40 14.24 0.73
C LEU A 90 -12.60 13.79 -0.50
N ARG A 91 -11.39 14.33 -0.67
CA ARG A 91 -10.49 13.97 -1.78
C ARG A 91 -10.04 12.53 -1.74
N MET A 92 -9.87 11.96 -0.56
CA MET A 92 -9.39 10.60 -0.40
C MET A 92 -10.48 9.52 -0.48
N LYS A 93 -11.76 9.89 -0.39
CA LYS A 93 -12.89 8.94 -0.50
C LYS A 93 -12.80 7.98 -1.71
N PRO A 94 -12.55 8.45 -2.95
CA PRO A 94 -12.47 7.54 -4.09
C PRO A 94 -11.30 6.55 -3.98
N TRP A 95 -10.18 7.01 -3.45
CA TRP A 95 -9.01 6.17 -3.21
C TRP A 95 -9.29 5.11 -2.15
N ASP A 96 -9.88 5.50 -1.04
CA ASP A 96 -10.22 4.59 0.06
C ASP A 96 -11.20 3.52 -0.41
N ALA A 97 -12.26 3.92 -1.16
CA ALA A 97 -13.21 2.98 -1.75
C ALA A 97 -12.53 1.99 -2.70
N GLN A 98 -11.56 2.43 -3.51
CA GLN A 98 -10.80 1.54 -4.38
C GLN A 98 -9.92 0.56 -3.60
N GLN A 99 -9.29 1.02 -2.52
CA GLN A 99 -8.48 0.15 -1.66
C GLN A 99 -9.34 -0.89 -0.94
N ASP A 100 -10.52 -0.49 -0.45
CA ASP A 100 -11.46 -1.40 0.20
C ASP A 100 -12.01 -2.43 -0.79
N ALA A 101 -12.33 -2.04 -2.01
CA ALA A 101 -12.74 -2.97 -3.05
C ALA A 101 -11.63 -3.99 -3.40
N LYS A 102 -10.37 -3.54 -3.47
CA LYS A 102 -9.21 -4.44 -3.68
C LYS A 102 -9.03 -5.42 -2.51
N ARG A 103 -9.13 -4.94 -1.27
CA ARG A 103 -9.05 -5.79 -0.06
C ARG A 103 -10.14 -6.85 -0.05
N GLU A 104 -11.38 -6.45 -0.35
CA GLU A 104 -12.52 -7.37 -0.37
C GLU A 104 -12.40 -8.38 -1.50
N SER A 105 -11.96 -7.99 -2.68
CA SER A 105 -11.66 -8.92 -3.78
C SER A 105 -10.58 -9.93 -3.40
N GLY A 106 -9.49 -9.48 -2.77
CA GLY A 106 -8.43 -10.36 -2.27
C GLY A 106 -8.94 -11.34 -1.20
N ARG A 107 -9.78 -10.85 -0.25
CA ARG A 107 -10.39 -11.69 0.78
C ARG A 107 -11.28 -12.78 0.16
N ARG A 108 -12.15 -12.41 -0.80
CA ARG A 108 -13.02 -13.37 -1.50
C ARG A 108 -12.20 -14.40 -2.29
N GLY A 109 -11.18 -13.96 -3.01
CA GLY A 109 -10.27 -14.84 -3.74
C GLY A 109 -9.56 -15.84 -2.82
N GLY A 110 -9.06 -15.36 -1.67
CA GLY A 110 -8.42 -16.21 -0.66
C GLY A 110 -9.37 -17.28 -0.09
N LEU A 111 -10.60 -16.90 0.25
CA LEU A 111 -11.61 -17.83 0.74
C LEU A 111 -12.00 -18.88 -0.30
N ALA A 112 -12.19 -18.45 -1.57
CA ALA A 112 -12.50 -19.36 -2.66
C ALA A 112 -11.38 -20.38 -2.93
N ASN A 113 -10.12 -19.94 -2.86
CA ASN A 113 -8.98 -20.83 -2.99
C ASN A 113 -8.88 -21.81 -1.83
N GLN A 114 -9.12 -21.35 -0.60
CA GLN A 114 -9.12 -22.21 0.59
C GLN A 114 -10.21 -23.27 0.50
N GLN A 115 -11.40 -22.92 -0.01
CA GLN A 115 -12.48 -23.86 -0.23
C GLN A 115 -12.09 -24.92 -1.26
N LYS A 116 -11.53 -24.51 -2.43
CA LYS A 116 -11.05 -25.46 -3.44
C LYS A 116 -10.03 -26.47 -2.89
N ILE A 117 -9.10 -25.99 -2.04
CA ILE A 117 -8.11 -26.88 -1.41
C ILE A 117 -8.76 -27.87 -0.47
N ARG A 118 -9.79 -27.44 0.30
CA ARG A 118 -10.55 -28.34 1.19
C ARG A 118 -11.30 -29.39 0.40
N ASP A 119 -11.98 -28.98 -0.68
CA ASP A 119 -12.77 -29.88 -1.52
C ASP A 119 -11.86 -30.91 -2.23
N ALA A 120 -10.70 -30.48 -2.73
CA ALA A 120 -9.70 -31.37 -3.31
C ALA A 120 -9.14 -32.37 -2.31
N LYS A 121 -8.86 -31.93 -1.06
CA LYS A 121 -8.43 -32.85 0.03
C LYS A 121 -9.52 -33.87 0.40
N ALA A 122 -10.79 -33.44 0.46
CA ALA A 122 -11.91 -34.32 0.74
C ALA A 122 -12.11 -35.37 -0.37
N SER A 123 -11.98 -34.95 -1.63
CA SER A 123 -12.08 -35.86 -2.79
C SER A 123 -10.95 -36.89 -2.81
N ASN A 124 -9.73 -36.51 -2.51
CA ASN A 124 -8.60 -37.44 -2.40
C ASN A 124 -8.74 -38.42 -1.24
N ALA A 125 -9.27 -37.99 -0.10
CA ALA A 125 -9.52 -38.85 1.06
C ALA A 125 -10.61 -39.91 0.75
N LEU A 126 -11.60 -39.58 -0.07
CA LEU A 126 -12.61 -40.51 -0.54
C LEU A 126 -12.08 -41.50 -1.58
N ALA A 127 -11.16 -41.09 -2.42
CA ALA A 127 -10.51 -41.96 -3.41
C ALA A 127 -9.60 -43.01 -2.74
N THR A 128 -8.78 -42.61 -1.76
CA THR A 128 -7.92 -43.54 -0.99
C THR A 128 -8.69 -44.57 -0.18
N ASN A 129 -9.90 -44.27 0.27
CA ASN A 129 -10.73 -45.25 0.99
C ASN A 129 -11.41 -46.27 0.06
N LYS A 130 -11.44 -46.06 -1.26
CA LYS A 130 -11.95 -47.04 -2.24
C LYS A 130 -10.88 -48.03 -2.69
N GLU A 131 -9.62 -47.63 -2.72
CA GLU A 131 -8.50 -48.49 -3.17
C GLU A 131 -7.98 -49.45 -2.09
N ASN A 132 -8.27 -49.20 -0.80
CA ASN A 132 -7.82 -50.08 0.31
C ASN A 132 -8.70 -51.32 0.56
N LYS A 133 -9.59 -51.70 -0.36
CA LYS A 133 -10.40 -52.94 -0.24
C LYS A 133 -9.97 -54.11 -1.14
N GLU A 134 -9.00 -53.88 -2.02
CA GLU A 134 -8.45 -54.93 -2.85
C GLU A 134 -6.93 -54.75 -2.97
N ASN A 135 -6.20 -55.51 -2.23
CA ASN A 135 -4.89 -56.14 -2.42
C ASN A 135 -3.94 -56.02 -1.25
N GLU A 136 -3.98 -57.06 -0.42
CA GLU A 136 -2.78 -57.53 0.29
C GLU A 136 -1.87 -58.20 -0.75
N THR A 137 -0.75 -57.56 -1.06
CA THR A 137 0.51 -58.23 -1.39
C THR A 137 1.64 -57.19 -1.39
N ILE A 138 2.57 -57.33 -0.48
CA ILE A 138 3.84 -56.58 -0.41
C ILE A 138 4.79 -57.15 -1.46
N PRO A 139 5.56 -56.30 -2.13
CA PRO A 139 7.02 -56.39 -2.01
C PRO A 139 7.71 -55.03 -1.77
N SER A 140 8.64 -55.04 -0.85
CA SER A 140 9.61 -54.01 -0.55
C SER A 140 10.50 -53.65 -1.73
N ILE A 141 10.64 -52.35 -2.05
CA ILE A 141 11.78 -51.82 -2.79
C ILE A 141 12.14 -50.43 -2.24
N SER A 142 13.44 -50.29 -1.98
CA SER A 142 14.19 -49.17 -1.42
C SER A 142 14.03 -47.83 -2.15
N PRO A 143 14.32 -46.69 -1.47
CA PRO A 143 14.12 -45.37 -2.05
C PRO A 143 15.29 -44.98 -2.95
N GLN A 144 15.00 -44.70 -4.20
CA GLN A 144 15.90 -43.90 -5.03
C GLN A 144 15.49 -42.44 -5.01
N GLY A 145 16.47 -41.61 -4.71
CA GLY A 145 16.33 -40.17 -4.54
C GLY A 145 15.92 -39.45 -5.82
N ASP A 146 14.95 -38.63 -5.69
CA ASP A 146 14.55 -37.69 -6.72
C ASP A 146 15.21 -36.34 -6.44
N THR A 147 16.20 -36.03 -7.25
CA THR A 147 16.91 -34.75 -7.29
C THR A 147 15.96 -33.69 -7.83
N ARG A 148 15.23 -33.03 -6.96
CA ARG A 148 14.54 -31.78 -7.33
C ARG A 148 15.61 -30.73 -7.60
N LYS A 149 15.74 -30.35 -8.86
CA LYS A 149 16.45 -29.14 -9.27
C LYS A 149 15.83 -27.95 -8.51
N ASN A 150 16.61 -27.37 -7.63
CA ASN A 150 16.33 -26.04 -7.07
C ASN A 150 16.37 -25.05 -8.25
N GLU A 151 15.22 -24.67 -8.78
CA GLU A 151 15.10 -23.45 -9.54
C GLU A 151 15.28 -22.30 -8.57
N GLU A 152 16.43 -21.69 -8.64
CA GLU A 152 16.77 -20.46 -7.93
C GLU A 152 15.80 -19.38 -8.41
N ILE A 153 14.80 -19.04 -7.58
CA ILE A 153 13.88 -17.93 -7.84
C ILE A 153 14.71 -16.66 -7.76
N LEU A 154 15.08 -16.12 -8.90
CA LEU A 154 15.75 -14.83 -9.00
C LEU A 154 14.76 -13.76 -8.51
N LEU A 155 14.94 -13.26 -7.29
CA LEU A 155 14.20 -12.12 -6.75
C LEU A 155 14.62 -10.87 -7.54
N VAL A 156 13.82 -10.51 -8.53
CA VAL A 156 13.97 -9.23 -9.26
C VAL A 156 13.65 -8.09 -8.28
N PRO A 157 14.53 -7.10 -8.09
CA PRO A 157 14.24 -5.95 -7.25
C PRO A 157 12.93 -5.25 -7.68
N PRO A 158 12.15 -4.71 -6.74
CA PRO A 158 10.85 -4.12 -7.04
C PRO A 158 10.87 -2.95 -8.03
N GLU A 159 12.01 -2.30 -8.22
CA GLU A 159 12.24 -1.26 -9.23
C GLU A 159 12.20 -1.78 -10.68
N TYR A 160 12.40 -3.08 -10.88
CA TYR A 160 12.36 -3.75 -12.19
C TYR A 160 11.07 -4.55 -12.43
N ALA A 161 10.10 -4.49 -11.54
CA ALA A 161 8.77 -5.08 -11.73
C ALA A 161 7.97 -4.27 -12.77
N LEU A 162 8.48 -4.19 -13.98
CA LEU A 162 7.86 -3.50 -15.10
C LEU A 162 6.74 -4.35 -15.70
N ASN A 163 5.65 -3.68 -16.00
CA ASN A 163 4.50 -4.23 -16.69
C ASN A 163 4.96 -4.82 -18.03
N LYS A 164 4.60 -6.07 -18.34
CA LYS A 164 4.97 -6.81 -19.56
C LYS A 164 4.65 -6.10 -20.89
N ASN A 165 3.93 -4.97 -20.84
CA ASN A 165 3.53 -4.17 -21.98
C ASN A 165 4.44 -2.98 -22.28
N THR A 166 5.57 -2.81 -21.61
CA THR A 166 6.50 -1.72 -21.89
C THR A 166 7.67 -2.21 -22.76
N HIS A 167 8.08 -1.40 -23.72
CA HIS A 167 9.18 -1.65 -24.66
C HIS A 167 10.54 -1.97 -24.01
N ASN A 168 10.67 -1.82 -22.70
CA ASN A 168 11.91 -2.08 -21.95
C ASN A 168 12.05 -3.52 -21.45
N TYR A 169 11.05 -4.38 -21.67
CA TYR A 169 11.10 -5.76 -21.16
C TYR A 169 12.18 -6.60 -21.85
N GLU A 170 12.33 -6.44 -23.17
CA GLU A 170 13.35 -7.16 -23.95
C GLU A 170 14.78 -6.74 -23.56
N GLY A 171 15.02 -5.44 -23.37
CA GLY A 171 16.31 -4.93 -22.90
C GLY A 171 16.71 -5.41 -21.51
N LEU A 172 15.71 -5.55 -20.62
CA LEU A 172 15.93 -6.10 -19.26
C LEU A 172 16.30 -7.59 -19.31
N MET A 173 15.66 -8.37 -20.18
CA MET A 173 15.96 -9.80 -20.33
C MET A 173 17.36 -10.03 -20.94
N GLU A 174 17.79 -9.19 -21.86
CA GLU A 174 19.16 -9.23 -22.40
C GLU A 174 20.22 -8.91 -21.33
N GLU A 175 19.96 -7.91 -20.48
CA GLU A 175 20.87 -7.51 -19.40
C GLU A 175 20.99 -8.62 -18.34
N LEU A 176 19.89 -9.23 -17.96
CA LEU A 176 19.88 -10.37 -17.02
C LEU A 176 20.60 -11.60 -17.59
N GLN A 177 20.52 -11.83 -18.91
CA GLN A 177 21.27 -12.90 -19.55
C GLN A 177 22.77 -12.59 -19.58
N ARG A 178 23.20 -11.35 -19.81
CA ARG A 178 24.60 -10.92 -19.75
C ARG A 178 25.20 -11.09 -18.35
N GLN A 179 24.44 -10.75 -17.30
CA GLN A 179 24.89 -10.91 -15.92
C GLN A 179 25.05 -12.39 -15.55
N LYS A 180 24.21 -13.30 -16.05
CA LYS A 180 24.37 -14.75 -15.84
C LYS A 180 25.66 -15.29 -16.47
N VAL A 181 26.09 -14.74 -17.59
CA VAL A 181 27.33 -15.17 -18.28
C VAL A 181 28.59 -14.68 -17.54
N THR A 182 28.51 -13.62 -16.78
CA THR A 182 29.65 -13.05 -16.03
C THR A 182 29.92 -13.79 -14.70
N VAL A 183 28.96 -14.53 -14.15
CA VAL A 183 29.10 -15.28 -12.87
C VAL A 183 29.65 -16.69 -13.06
N ILE A 184 29.79 -17.17 -14.31
CA ILE A 184 30.28 -18.52 -14.62
C ILE A 184 31.73 -18.49 -15.19
N LYS A 185 32.46 -17.43 -15.02
CA LYS A 185 33.92 -17.36 -15.22
C LYS A 185 34.53 -16.97 -13.88
#